data_c05320cfdb53c1ca255580f31d2866fa
#
_entry.id   c05320cfdb53c1ca255580f31d2866fa
#
_cell.length_a   1.000
_cell.length_b   1.000
_cell.length_c   1.000
_cell.angle_alpha   90.00
_cell.angle_beta   90.00
_cell.angle_gamma   90.00
#
_symmetry.space_group_name_H-M   'P 1'
#
loop_
_entity.id
_entity.type
_entity.pdbx_description
1 polymer ?
#
loop_
_entity_poly.entity_id
_entity_poly.type
_entity_poly.pdbx_seq_one_letter_code
_entity_poly.pdbx_strand_id
1 'polypeptide(L)'
;MFAAASATRRLKRGLAARDSGDTAAAREALEAALRTARLGEVWLVAGDAAASLGDLARDTGDLPGAEHHYRLAATQYRRAPRSARSVGGRVRCLENLGDVLLLAGRPWDAYREFQEGAAAAGVDPSRPTSTGAGVEFVSREDLRWTSHLATAAQAAGRRRLANDHYDKVLAGCELRGDVAGQILCWRGLASLSEDMMAWNDAAHALYNASNLYPALPAPEAHTREWVQCLRDLGAVYKTLGRRDEQVRAFKLAVRLEHVDSSARQREQ
;
A
#
# COMPACT_ATOMS: atom_id res chain seq x y z
N MET A 1 -10.41 -15.90 -33.58
CA MET A 1 -10.74 -14.47 -33.76
C MET A 1 -12.06 -14.07 -33.13
N PHE A 2 -13.19 -14.75 -33.35
CA PHE A 2 -14.51 -14.40 -32.76
C PHE A 2 -14.56 -14.41 -31.23
N ALA A 3 -13.93 -15.37 -30.55
CA ALA A 3 -13.93 -15.44 -29.08
C ALA A 3 -13.24 -14.23 -28.44
N ALA A 4 -12.12 -13.79 -29.02
CA ALA A 4 -11.38 -12.62 -28.52
C ALA A 4 -12.21 -11.32 -28.64
N ALA A 5 -12.84 -11.09 -29.80
CA ALA A 5 -13.68 -9.92 -30.00
C ALA A 5 -14.93 -9.93 -29.10
N SER A 6 -15.56 -11.12 -28.92
CA SER A 6 -16.70 -11.28 -28.02
C SER A 6 -16.34 -11.04 -26.54
N ALA A 7 -15.22 -11.65 -26.08
CA ALA A 7 -14.74 -11.46 -24.70
C ALA A 7 -14.39 -9.99 -24.43
N THR A 8 -13.68 -9.34 -25.36
CA THR A 8 -13.31 -7.92 -25.23
C THR A 8 -14.54 -7.01 -25.18
N ARG A 9 -15.57 -7.29 -25.98
CA ARG A 9 -16.82 -6.51 -25.97
C ARG A 9 -17.55 -6.65 -24.63
N ARG A 10 -17.62 -7.87 -24.10
CA ARG A 10 -18.23 -8.15 -22.79
C ARG A 10 -17.45 -7.47 -21.65
N LEU A 11 -16.10 -7.52 -21.70
CA LEU A 11 -15.25 -6.82 -20.75
C LEU A 11 -15.53 -5.32 -20.76
N LYS A 12 -15.56 -4.68 -21.94
CA LYS A 12 -15.89 -3.24 -22.06
C LYS A 12 -17.25 -2.91 -21.50
N ARG A 13 -18.27 -3.75 -21.75
CA ARG A 13 -19.61 -3.59 -21.17
C ARG A 13 -19.59 -3.67 -19.63
N GLY A 14 -18.85 -4.64 -19.07
CA GLY A 14 -18.72 -4.80 -17.62
C GLY A 14 -18.02 -3.63 -16.95
N LEU A 15 -16.95 -3.10 -17.58
CA LEU A 15 -16.25 -1.90 -17.10
C LEU A 15 -17.17 -0.66 -17.13
N ALA A 16 -17.91 -0.45 -18.22
CA ALA A 16 -18.87 0.66 -18.32
C ALA A 16 -20.00 0.56 -17.27
N ALA A 17 -20.51 -0.64 -17.01
CA ALA A 17 -21.51 -0.86 -15.94
C ALA A 17 -20.93 -0.56 -14.55
N ARG A 18 -19.68 -0.95 -14.29
CA ARG A 18 -19.00 -0.61 -13.04
C ARG A 18 -18.84 0.90 -12.88
N ASP A 19 -18.41 1.59 -13.92
CA ASP A 19 -18.20 3.04 -13.91
C ASP A 19 -19.53 3.82 -13.72
N SER A 20 -20.66 3.23 -14.14
CA SER A 20 -22.02 3.78 -13.87
C SER A 20 -22.60 3.37 -12.50
N GLY A 21 -21.87 2.56 -11.71
CA GLY A 21 -22.34 2.08 -10.40
C GLY A 21 -23.31 0.89 -10.44
N ASP A 22 -23.63 0.34 -11.62
CA ASP A 22 -24.46 -0.86 -11.75
C ASP A 22 -23.62 -2.12 -11.48
N THR A 23 -23.48 -2.44 -10.20
CA THR A 23 -22.68 -3.58 -9.73
C THR A 23 -23.21 -4.93 -10.21
N ALA A 24 -24.51 -5.07 -10.39
CA ALA A 24 -25.14 -6.33 -10.84
C ALA A 24 -24.82 -6.57 -12.32
N ALA A 25 -25.08 -5.59 -13.19
CA ALA A 25 -24.77 -5.67 -14.61
C ALA A 25 -23.25 -5.78 -14.86
N ALA A 26 -22.43 -5.09 -14.04
CA ALA A 26 -20.98 -5.20 -14.10
C ALA A 26 -20.52 -6.63 -13.82
N ARG A 27 -20.98 -7.25 -12.74
CA ARG A 27 -20.65 -8.63 -12.37
C ARG A 27 -21.05 -9.61 -13.46
N GLU A 28 -22.28 -9.56 -13.94
CA GLU A 28 -22.78 -10.43 -15.00
C GLU A 28 -21.92 -10.35 -16.27
N ALA A 29 -21.64 -9.12 -16.73
CA ALA A 29 -20.86 -8.89 -17.95
C ALA A 29 -19.40 -9.31 -17.80
N LEU A 30 -18.77 -9.07 -16.63
CA LEU A 30 -17.40 -9.46 -16.35
C LEU A 30 -17.24 -10.98 -16.23
N GLU A 31 -18.18 -11.68 -15.60
CA GLU A 31 -18.20 -13.14 -15.55
C GLU A 31 -18.38 -13.76 -16.94
N ALA A 32 -19.28 -13.18 -17.75
CA ALA A 32 -19.46 -13.62 -19.13
C ALA A 32 -18.20 -13.36 -19.98
N ALA A 33 -17.49 -12.24 -19.74
CA ALA A 33 -16.20 -11.95 -20.39
C ALA A 33 -15.16 -12.98 -19.97
N LEU A 34 -15.03 -13.27 -18.67
CA LEU A 34 -14.09 -14.24 -18.13
C LEU A 34 -14.32 -15.64 -18.69
N ARG A 35 -15.57 -16.14 -18.68
CA ARG A 35 -15.93 -17.43 -19.27
C ARG A 35 -15.56 -17.50 -20.75
N THR A 36 -15.95 -16.49 -21.53
CA THR A 36 -15.68 -16.44 -22.98
C THR A 36 -14.18 -16.37 -23.28
N ALA A 37 -13.43 -15.56 -22.53
CA ALA A 37 -11.99 -15.40 -22.68
C ALA A 37 -11.23 -16.70 -22.34
N ARG A 38 -11.62 -17.41 -21.28
CA ARG A 38 -11.01 -18.69 -20.90
C ARG A 38 -11.26 -19.79 -21.94
N LEU A 39 -12.48 -19.90 -22.44
CA LEU A 39 -12.83 -20.87 -23.49
C LEU A 39 -12.09 -20.58 -24.81
N GLY A 40 -11.84 -19.31 -25.10
CA GLY A 40 -11.10 -18.88 -26.29
C GLY A 40 -9.59 -18.71 -26.06
N GLU A 41 -9.07 -19.10 -24.91
CA GLU A 41 -7.64 -18.97 -24.50
C GLU A 41 -7.09 -17.54 -24.63
N VAL A 42 -7.96 -16.54 -24.45
CA VAL A 42 -7.59 -15.11 -24.51
C VAL A 42 -7.16 -14.65 -23.11
N TRP A 43 -6.02 -15.15 -22.65
CA TRP A 43 -5.57 -15.07 -21.26
C TRP A 43 -5.44 -13.65 -20.73
N LEU A 44 -5.06 -12.68 -21.56
CA LEU A 44 -4.95 -11.28 -21.16
C LEU A 44 -6.33 -10.70 -20.82
N VAL A 45 -7.35 -10.95 -21.64
CA VAL A 45 -8.73 -10.50 -21.39
C VAL A 45 -9.34 -11.24 -20.21
N ALA A 46 -8.99 -12.53 -20.02
CA ALA A 46 -9.41 -13.30 -18.85
C ALA A 46 -8.81 -12.71 -17.55
N GLY A 47 -7.55 -12.29 -17.60
CA GLY A 47 -6.89 -11.60 -16.49
C GLY A 47 -7.56 -10.27 -16.17
N ASP A 48 -7.82 -9.44 -17.17
CA ASP A 48 -8.50 -8.14 -16.99
C ASP A 48 -9.91 -8.31 -16.41
N ALA A 49 -10.69 -9.28 -16.89
CA ALA A 49 -12.04 -9.55 -16.39
C ALA A 49 -12.02 -10.06 -14.93
N ALA A 50 -11.12 -10.98 -14.61
CA ALA A 50 -10.97 -11.49 -13.25
C ALA A 50 -10.47 -10.41 -12.28
N ALA A 51 -9.52 -9.56 -12.70
CA ALA A 51 -9.05 -8.43 -11.89
C ALA A 51 -10.19 -7.45 -11.56
N SER A 52 -11.02 -7.13 -12.57
CA SER A 52 -12.17 -6.24 -12.38
C SER A 52 -13.25 -6.85 -11.47
N LEU A 53 -13.43 -8.17 -11.49
CA LEU A 53 -14.29 -8.87 -10.53
C LEU A 53 -13.72 -8.82 -9.11
N GLY A 54 -12.39 -8.90 -8.99
CA GLY A 54 -11.69 -8.72 -7.71
C GLY A 54 -11.88 -7.32 -7.14
N ASP A 55 -11.74 -6.29 -7.99
CA ASP A 55 -11.99 -4.89 -7.59
C ASP A 55 -13.45 -4.73 -7.11
N LEU A 56 -14.42 -5.26 -7.88
CA LEU A 56 -15.84 -5.18 -7.54
C LEU A 56 -16.17 -5.90 -6.22
N ALA A 57 -15.58 -7.07 -5.98
CA ALA A 57 -15.75 -7.83 -4.74
C ALA A 57 -15.15 -7.05 -3.55
N ARG A 58 -13.94 -6.49 -3.69
CA ARG A 58 -13.30 -5.65 -2.67
C ARG A 58 -14.16 -4.42 -2.33
N ASP A 59 -14.64 -3.71 -3.35
CA ASP A 59 -15.43 -2.49 -3.18
C ASP A 59 -16.79 -2.77 -2.51
N THR A 60 -17.32 -3.99 -2.63
CA THR A 60 -18.51 -4.45 -1.93
C THR A 60 -18.24 -5.13 -0.59
N GLY A 61 -16.98 -5.21 -0.15
CA GLY A 61 -16.57 -5.83 1.12
C GLY A 61 -16.52 -7.37 1.10
N ASP A 62 -16.69 -8.00 -0.07
CA ASP A 62 -16.56 -9.46 -0.24
C ASP A 62 -15.07 -9.83 -0.35
N LEU A 63 -14.37 -9.86 0.80
CA LEU A 63 -12.94 -10.20 0.84
C LEU A 63 -12.63 -11.60 0.29
N PRO A 64 -13.41 -12.67 0.59
CA PRO A 64 -13.18 -13.98 -0.01
C PRO A 64 -13.35 -13.98 -1.53
N GLY A 65 -14.34 -13.28 -2.07
CA GLY A 65 -14.54 -13.09 -3.50
C GLY A 65 -13.40 -12.34 -4.15
N ALA A 66 -12.92 -11.26 -3.51
CA ALA A 66 -11.80 -10.48 -3.98
C ALA A 66 -10.51 -11.33 -4.03
N GLU A 67 -10.21 -12.08 -2.97
CA GLU A 67 -9.08 -13.03 -2.91
C GLU A 67 -9.14 -14.04 -4.07
N HIS A 68 -10.30 -14.68 -4.26
CA HIS A 68 -10.49 -15.64 -5.33
C HIS A 68 -10.21 -15.04 -6.71
N HIS A 69 -10.79 -13.89 -6.99
CA HIS A 69 -10.69 -13.26 -8.30
C HIS A 69 -9.30 -12.69 -8.59
N TYR A 70 -8.61 -12.11 -7.61
CA TYR A 70 -7.23 -11.64 -7.81
C TYR A 70 -6.24 -12.80 -8.03
N ARG A 71 -6.36 -13.92 -7.30
CA ARG A 71 -5.57 -15.13 -7.58
C ARG A 71 -5.83 -15.68 -8.97
N LEU A 72 -7.09 -15.71 -9.37
CA LEU A 72 -7.46 -16.14 -10.72
C LEU A 72 -6.84 -15.20 -11.76
N ALA A 73 -6.95 -13.88 -11.58
CA ALA A 73 -6.39 -12.89 -12.48
C ALA A 73 -4.86 -13.04 -12.62
N ALA A 74 -4.13 -13.13 -11.50
CA ALA A 74 -2.67 -13.34 -11.51
C ALA A 74 -2.28 -14.61 -12.29
N THR A 75 -3.08 -15.68 -12.15
CA THR A 75 -2.87 -16.93 -12.90
C THR A 75 -3.13 -16.75 -14.40
N GLN A 76 -4.17 -16.01 -14.79
CA GLN A 76 -4.45 -15.75 -16.21
C GLN A 76 -3.37 -14.88 -16.84
N TYR A 77 -2.91 -13.83 -16.18
CA TYR A 77 -1.80 -13.00 -16.65
C TYR A 77 -0.50 -13.79 -16.81
N ARG A 78 -0.23 -14.78 -15.93
CA ARG A 78 0.93 -15.66 -16.05
C ARG A 78 0.86 -16.57 -17.29
N ARG A 79 -0.34 -16.96 -17.71
CA ARG A 79 -0.57 -17.75 -18.94
C ARG A 79 -0.50 -16.91 -20.20
N ALA A 80 -0.77 -15.60 -20.09
CA ALA A 80 -0.71 -14.70 -21.24
C ALA A 80 0.73 -14.56 -21.78
N PRO A 81 0.90 -14.29 -23.06
CA PRO A 81 2.22 -13.94 -23.61
C PRO A 81 2.86 -12.82 -22.81
N ARG A 82 4.17 -12.95 -22.54
CA ARG A 82 4.91 -11.98 -21.74
C ARG A 82 4.94 -10.62 -22.43
N SER A 83 4.35 -9.63 -21.81
CA SER A 83 4.29 -8.25 -22.28
C SER A 83 4.26 -7.32 -21.06
N ALA A 84 4.54 -6.04 -21.23
CA ALA A 84 4.40 -5.05 -20.16
C ALA A 84 3.00 -5.08 -19.52
N ARG A 85 1.95 -5.29 -20.34
CA ARG A 85 0.57 -5.38 -19.86
C ARG A 85 0.31 -6.62 -19.02
N SER A 86 0.77 -7.81 -19.44
CA SER A 86 0.56 -9.05 -18.68
C SER A 86 1.38 -9.05 -17.38
N VAL A 87 2.62 -8.56 -17.42
CA VAL A 87 3.45 -8.41 -16.21
C VAL A 87 2.84 -7.38 -15.26
N GLY A 88 2.52 -6.17 -15.73
CA GLY A 88 1.92 -5.12 -14.90
C GLY A 88 0.55 -5.52 -14.34
N GLY A 89 -0.27 -6.23 -15.11
CA GLY A 89 -1.54 -6.78 -14.64
C GLY A 89 -1.35 -7.79 -13.50
N ARG A 90 -0.38 -8.71 -13.65
CA ARG A 90 -0.05 -9.69 -12.61
C ARG A 90 0.46 -9.01 -11.34
N VAL A 91 1.39 -8.07 -11.46
CA VAL A 91 1.98 -7.30 -10.36
C VAL A 91 0.88 -6.60 -9.54
N ARG A 92 -0.01 -5.87 -10.22
CA ARG A 92 -1.14 -5.19 -9.56
C ARG A 92 -2.10 -6.16 -8.86
N CYS A 93 -2.37 -7.32 -9.46
CA CYS A 93 -3.23 -8.32 -8.81
C CYS A 93 -2.62 -8.91 -7.55
N LEU A 94 -1.30 -9.15 -7.55
CA LEU A 94 -0.59 -9.65 -6.36
C LEU A 94 -0.51 -8.61 -5.26
N GLU A 95 -0.36 -7.33 -5.61
CA GLU A 95 -0.43 -6.20 -4.68
C GLU A 95 -1.82 -6.12 -4.03
N ASN A 96 -2.89 -6.05 -4.83
CA ASN A 96 -4.27 -6.01 -4.34
C ASN A 96 -4.64 -7.25 -3.51
N LEU A 97 -4.12 -8.41 -3.89
CA LEU A 97 -4.31 -9.67 -3.14
C LEU A 97 -3.66 -9.59 -1.75
N GLY A 98 -2.44 -9.07 -1.68
CA GLY A 98 -1.75 -8.83 -0.41
C GLY A 98 -2.56 -7.91 0.50
N ASP A 99 -3.09 -6.81 -0.05
CA ASP A 99 -3.93 -5.86 0.71
C ASP A 99 -5.20 -6.54 1.23
N VAL A 100 -5.88 -7.32 0.39
CA VAL A 100 -7.09 -8.09 0.80
C VAL A 100 -6.76 -9.09 1.91
N LEU A 101 -5.61 -9.75 1.85
CA LEU A 101 -5.17 -10.70 2.87
C LEU A 101 -4.82 -9.99 4.19
N LEU A 102 -4.25 -8.78 4.16
CA LEU A 102 -4.07 -7.96 5.35
C LEU A 102 -5.42 -7.61 5.99
N LEU A 103 -6.38 -7.15 5.20
CA LEU A 103 -7.74 -6.85 5.67
C LEU A 103 -8.46 -8.08 6.23
N ALA A 104 -8.18 -9.25 5.68
CA ALA A 104 -8.71 -10.55 6.16
C ALA A 104 -7.99 -11.09 7.41
N GLY A 105 -7.01 -10.36 7.97
CA GLY A 105 -6.25 -10.78 9.15
C GLY A 105 -5.25 -11.93 8.86
N ARG A 106 -4.81 -12.06 7.62
CA ARG A 106 -3.86 -13.09 7.16
C ARG A 106 -2.53 -12.49 6.68
N PRO A 107 -1.81 -11.79 7.56
CA PRO A 107 -0.66 -10.98 7.17
C PRO A 107 0.53 -11.81 6.66
N TRP A 108 0.69 -13.04 7.11
CA TRP A 108 1.78 -13.89 6.60
C TRP A 108 1.51 -14.38 5.17
N ASP A 109 0.26 -14.64 4.82
CA ASP A 109 -0.12 -14.93 3.44
C ASP A 109 0.06 -13.68 2.57
N ALA A 110 -0.31 -12.50 3.06
CA ALA A 110 -0.06 -11.23 2.39
C ALA A 110 1.44 -11.01 2.10
N TYR A 111 2.30 -11.27 3.09
CA TYR A 111 3.74 -11.18 2.91
C TYR A 111 4.24 -12.04 1.75
N ARG A 112 3.75 -13.28 1.63
CA ARG A 112 4.12 -14.20 0.53
C ARG A 112 3.65 -13.69 -0.83
N GLU A 113 2.45 -13.15 -0.92
CA GLU A 113 1.92 -12.58 -2.18
C GLU A 113 2.70 -11.30 -2.57
N PHE A 114 3.09 -10.47 -1.61
CA PHE A 114 3.95 -9.32 -1.87
C PHE A 114 5.36 -9.73 -2.34
N GLN A 115 5.94 -10.80 -1.79
CA GLN A 115 7.20 -11.35 -2.30
C GLN A 115 7.05 -11.82 -3.76
N GLU A 116 5.96 -12.52 -4.09
CA GLU A 116 5.69 -12.95 -5.47
C GLU A 116 5.47 -11.76 -6.40
N GLY A 117 4.80 -10.70 -5.91
CA GLY A 117 4.59 -9.45 -6.64
C GLY A 117 5.90 -8.73 -6.93
N ALA A 118 6.77 -8.59 -5.93
CA ALA A 118 8.09 -8.01 -6.07
C ALA A 118 8.93 -8.77 -7.11
N ALA A 119 8.98 -10.10 -7.01
CA ALA A 119 9.68 -10.95 -7.97
C ALA A 119 9.10 -10.83 -9.40
N ALA A 120 7.77 -10.71 -9.53
CA ALA A 120 7.11 -10.49 -10.83
C ALA A 120 7.45 -9.12 -11.43
N ALA A 121 7.64 -8.11 -10.60
CA ALA A 121 8.09 -6.76 -10.97
C ALA A 121 9.60 -6.70 -11.29
N GLY A 122 10.35 -7.77 -10.97
CA GLY A 122 11.81 -7.78 -11.12
C GLY A 122 12.55 -7.12 -9.97
N VAL A 123 11.88 -6.95 -8.83
CA VAL A 123 12.43 -6.38 -7.59
C VAL A 123 12.95 -7.49 -6.70
N ASP A 124 14.15 -7.32 -6.15
CA ASP A 124 14.72 -8.18 -5.11
C ASP A 124 14.76 -7.41 -3.77
N PRO A 125 13.80 -7.66 -2.87
CA PRO A 125 13.75 -6.98 -1.57
C PRO A 125 14.90 -7.35 -0.64
N SER A 126 15.65 -8.41 -0.94
CA SER A 126 16.84 -8.83 -0.15
C SER A 126 18.08 -7.99 -0.48
N ARG A 127 18.07 -7.32 -1.63
CA ARG A 127 19.20 -6.51 -2.10
C ARG A 127 19.48 -5.36 -1.12
N PRO A 128 20.75 -5.13 -0.74
CA PRO A 128 21.09 -4.01 0.14
C PRO A 128 20.83 -2.67 -0.56
N THR A 129 20.36 -1.68 0.21
CA THR A 129 20.12 -0.31 -0.29
C THR A 129 21.41 0.51 -0.44
N SER A 130 22.51 0.06 0.19
CA SER A 130 23.85 0.66 0.02
C SER A 130 24.90 -0.43 -0.07
N THR A 131 25.74 -0.37 -1.06
CA THR A 131 27.02 -1.09 -1.07
C THR A 131 28.14 -0.08 -0.76
N GLY A 132 29.10 -0.46 0.08
CA GLY A 132 30.20 0.43 0.50
C GLY A 132 31.10 0.96 -0.63
N ALA A 133 30.80 0.66 -1.88
CA ALA A 133 31.54 1.08 -3.08
C ALA A 133 30.74 1.97 -4.05
N GLY A 134 29.47 2.28 -3.77
CA GLY A 134 28.64 3.15 -4.60
C GLY A 134 27.18 3.16 -4.16
N VAL A 135 26.52 4.29 -4.36
CA VAL A 135 25.07 4.39 -4.15
C VAL A 135 24.39 3.59 -5.25
N GLU A 136 23.95 2.38 -4.95
CA GLU A 136 23.08 1.64 -5.86
C GLU A 136 21.73 2.34 -5.95
N PHE A 137 21.31 2.65 -7.17
CA PHE A 137 20.08 3.40 -7.39
C PHE A 137 18.86 2.54 -6.97
N VAL A 138 18.24 2.92 -5.85
CA VAL A 138 17.01 2.29 -5.37
C VAL A 138 15.83 2.89 -6.12
N SER A 139 15.09 2.08 -6.86
CA SER A 139 13.92 2.55 -7.60
C SER A 139 12.74 2.84 -6.64
N ARG A 140 11.78 3.65 -7.09
CA ARG A 140 10.52 3.83 -6.33
C ARG A 140 9.78 2.50 -6.16
N GLU A 141 9.91 1.61 -7.10
CA GLU A 141 9.26 0.31 -7.08
C GLU A 141 9.89 -0.60 -6.02
N ASP A 142 11.24 -0.58 -5.88
CA ASP A 142 11.93 -1.29 -4.81
C ASP A 142 11.43 -0.85 -3.43
N LEU A 143 11.30 0.48 -3.21
CA LEU A 143 10.81 1.03 -1.95
C LEU A 143 9.34 0.65 -1.69
N ARG A 144 8.50 0.70 -2.71
CA ARG A 144 7.09 0.33 -2.59
C ARG A 144 6.92 -1.11 -2.13
N TRP A 145 7.57 -2.05 -2.82
CA TRP A 145 7.47 -3.47 -2.46
C TRP A 145 8.08 -3.78 -1.09
N THR A 146 9.22 -3.16 -0.76
CA THR A 146 9.84 -3.33 0.55
C THR A 146 8.94 -2.76 1.67
N SER A 147 8.22 -1.66 1.41
CA SER A 147 7.23 -1.09 2.35
C SER A 147 6.03 -2.03 2.58
N HIS A 148 5.48 -2.63 1.52
CA HIS A 148 4.42 -3.65 1.68
C HIS A 148 4.89 -4.84 2.51
N LEU A 149 6.13 -5.30 2.28
CA LEU A 149 6.72 -6.40 3.05
C LEU A 149 6.93 -6.02 4.52
N ALA A 150 7.37 -4.78 4.81
CA ALA A 150 7.52 -4.28 6.17
C ALA A 150 6.19 -4.32 6.92
N THR A 151 5.13 -3.76 6.31
CA THR A 151 3.78 -3.72 6.89
C THR A 151 3.21 -5.12 7.14
N ALA A 152 3.36 -6.01 6.17
CA ALA A 152 2.87 -7.39 6.31
C ALA A 152 3.65 -8.17 7.37
N ALA A 153 4.98 -8.00 7.44
CA ALA A 153 5.83 -8.61 8.46
C ALA A 153 5.47 -8.10 9.87
N GLN A 154 5.21 -6.80 10.02
CA GLN A 154 4.77 -6.21 11.29
C GLN A 154 3.42 -6.80 11.71
N ALA A 155 2.42 -6.79 10.84
CA ALA A 155 1.11 -7.35 11.11
C ALA A 155 1.17 -8.85 11.44
N ALA A 156 2.14 -9.59 10.88
CA ALA A 156 2.41 -11.00 11.18
C ALA A 156 3.21 -11.22 12.48
N GLY A 157 3.53 -10.15 13.23
CA GLY A 157 4.35 -10.22 14.44
C GLY A 157 5.82 -10.55 14.20
N ARG A 158 6.30 -10.47 12.96
CA ARG A 158 7.69 -10.74 12.56
C ARG A 158 8.55 -9.48 12.73
N ARG A 159 8.68 -9.03 13.97
CA ARG A 159 9.25 -7.73 14.36
C ARG A 159 10.63 -7.45 13.77
N ARG A 160 11.59 -8.39 13.85
CA ARG A 160 12.92 -8.22 13.27
C ARG A 160 12.85 -8.01 11.75
N LEU A 161 12.07 -8.84 11.08
CA LEU A 161 11.91 -8.78 9.63
C LEU A 161 11.25 -7.45 9.20
N ALA A 162 10.25 -6.98 9.95
CA ALA A 162 9.61 -5.70 9.73
C ALA A 162 10.62 -4.55 9.89
N ASN A 163 11.41 -4.57 10.97
CA ASN A 163 12.44 -3.54 11.21
C ASN A 163 13.46 -3.50 10.07
N ASP A 164 14.00 -4.66 9.67
CA ASP A 164 14.96 -4.76 8.57
C ASP A 164 14.41 -4.18 7.25
N HIS A 165 13.12 -4.38 6.99
CA HIS A 165 12.47 -3.79 5.82
C HIS A 165 12.26 -2.29 5.97
N TYR A 166 11.79 -1.80 7.14
CA TYR A 166 11.62 -0.36 7.36
C TYR A 166 12.94 0.40 7.27
N ASP A 167 14.03 -0.14 7.84
CA ASP A 167 15.35 0.47 7.76
C ASP A 167 15.83 0.59 6.30
N LYS A 168 15.59 -0.43 5.48
CA LYS A 168 15.91 -0.39 4.04
C LYS A 168 15.10 0.69 3.31
N VAL A 169 13.79 0.75 3.57
CA VAL A 169 12.93 1.75 2.93
C VAL A 169 13.34 3.15 3.36
N LEU A 170 13.60 3.36 4.65
CA LEU A 170 14.02 4.65 5.19
C LEU A 170 15.32 5.13 4.52
N ALA A 171 16.35 4.29 4.50
CA ALA A 171 17.62 4.61 3.85
C ALA A 171 17.44 4.95 2.35
N GLY A 172 16.60 4.20 1.65
CA GLY A 172 16.28 4.47 0.24
C GLY A 172 15.51 5.77 0.03
N CYS A 173 14.58 6.12 0.93
CA CYS A 173 13.86 7.39 0.90
C CYS A 173 14.78 8.58 1.20
N GLU A 174 15.73 8.43 2.14
CA GLU A 174 16.73 9.45 2.45
C GLU A 174 17.61 9.73 1.23
N LEU A 175 18.16 8.70 0.60
CA LEU A 175 18.99 8.84 -0.62
C LEU A 175 18.26 9.54 -1.77
N ARG A 176 16.93 9.42 -1.83
CA ARG A 176 16.10 10.04 -2.87
C ARG A 176 15.52 11.39 -2.49
N GLY A 177 15.68 11.82 -1.24
CA GLY A 177 14.98 13.00 -0.72
C GLY A 177 13.45 12.83 -0.68
N ASP A 178 12.95 11.59 -0.60
CA ASP A 178 11.51 11.30 -0.51
C ASP A 178 11.03 11.50 0.94
N VAL A 179 10.67 12.73 1.26
CA VAL A 179 10.22 13.13 2.59
C VAL A 179 8.95 12.40 3.00
N ALA A 180 8.00 12.20 2.08
CA ALA A 180 6.76 11.49 2.38
C ALA A 180 7.03 10.02 2.72
N GLY A 181 7.89 9.36 1.97
CA GLY A 181 8.33 8.00 2.25
C GLY A 181 9.05 7.89 3.60
N GLN A 182 9.92 8.85 3.96
CA GLN A 182 10.57 8.89 5.27
C GLN A 182 9.55 8.99 6.42
N ILE A 183 8.55 9.87 6.30
CA ILE A 183 7.48 10.01 7.31
C ILE A 183 6.74 8.68 7.52
N LEU A 184 6.37 8.00 6.43
CA LEU A 184 5.68 6.71 6.50
C LEU A 184 6.55 5.65 7.20
N CYS A 185 7.84 5.59 6.89
CA CYS A 185 8.78 4.65 7.53
C CYS A 185 8.93 4.94 9.02
N TRP A 186 9.15 6.20 9.40
CA TRP A 186 9.28 6.58 10.80
C TRP A 186 8.01 6.25 11.60
N ARG A 187 6.82 6.46 11.04
CA ARG A 187 5.57 6.08 11.68
C ARG A 187 5.41 4.56 11.80
N GLY A 188 5.84 3.81 10.79
CA GLY A 188 5.87 2.34 10.85
C GLY A 188 6.81 1.83 11.93
N LEU A 189 8.03 2.37 12.01
CA LEU A 189 9.00 2.06 13.08
C LEU A 189 8.48 2.43 14.47
N ALA A 190 7.76 3.55 14.61
CA ALA A 190 7.14 3.94 15.86
C ALA A 190 6.10 2.90 16.31
N SER A 191 5.18 2.53 15.44
CA SER A 191 4.17 1.51 15.72
C SER A 191 4.81 0.16 16.09
N LEU A 192 5.86 -0.24 15.37
CA LEU A 192 6.61 -1.45 15.69
C LEU A 192 7.27 -1.39 17.07
N SER A 193 7.83 -0.22 17.43
CA SER A 193 8.45 0.02 18.74
C SER A 193 7.41 0.02 19.86
N GLU A 194 6.21 0.55 19.63
CA GLU A 194 5.08 0.49 20.58
C GLU A 194 4.65 -0.96 20.83
N ASP A 195 4.52 -1.77 19.78
CA ASP A 195 4.22 -3.23 19.88
C ASP A 195 5.28 -3.98 20.70
N MET A 196 6.49 -3.45 20.76
CA MET A 196 7.61 -3.98 21.53
C MET A 196 7.75 -3.34 22.93
N MET A 197 6.89 -2.40 23.27
CA MET A 197 7.00 -1.55 24.49
C MET A 197 8.33 -0.78 24.56
N ALA A 198 8.99 -0.57 23.44
CA ALA A 198 10.23 0.19 23.30
C ALA A 198 9.91 1.71 23.19
N TRP A 199 9.35 2.27 24.24
CA TRP A 199 8.77 3.62 24.24
C TRP A 199 9.75 4.73 23.88
N ASN A 200 11.04 4.59 24.19
CA ASN A 200 12.05 5.58 23.79
C ASN A 200 12.27 5.56 22.27
N ASP A 201 12.29 4.38 21.67
CA ASP A 201 12.46 4.22 20.23
C ASP A 201 11.19 4.73 19.49
N ALA A 202 10.01 4.43 20.04
CA ALA A 202 8.75 4.97 19.52
C ALA A 202 8.72 6.51 19.58
N ALA A 203 9.16 7.11 20.70
CA ALA A 203 9.25 8.57 20.83
C ALA A 203 10.25 9.16 19.81
N HIS A 204 11.41 8.53 19.63
CA HIS A 204 12.41 8.95 18.66
C HIS A 204 11.85 8.91 17.22
N ALA A 205 11.19 7.82 16.87
CA ALA A 205 10.63 7.64 15.53
C ALA A 205 9.50 8.65 15.24
N LEU A 206 8.55 8.86 16.18
CA LEU A 206 7.48 9.86 16.03
C LEU A 206 8.03 11.29 15.99
N TYR A 207 9.06 11.59 16.78
CA TYR A 207 9.73 12.87 16.74
C TYR A 207 10.34 13.15 15.35
N ASN A 208 11.08 12.19 14.79
CA ASN A 208 11.64 12.32 13.44
C ASN A 208 10.53 12.48 12.39
N ALA A 209 9.47 11.67 12.44
CA ALA A 209 8.32 11.83 11.56
C ALA A 209 7.72 13.23 11.65
N SER A 210 7.48 13.74 12.88
CA SER A 210 6.84 15.04 13.09
C SER A 210 7.65 16.21 12.56
N ASN A 211 8.97 16.11 12.59
CA ASN A 211 9.89 17.16 12.10
C ASN A 211 10.00 17.21 10.55
N LEU A 212 9.56 16.17 9.87
CA LEU A 212 9.59 16.10 8.41
C LEU A 212 8.36 16.70 7.73
N TYR A 213 7.22 16.79 8.42
CA TYR A 213 5.98 17.34 7.82
C TYR A 213 6.14 18.75 7.23
N PRO A 214 6.88 19.70 7.87
CA PRO A 214 7.08 21.04 7.29
C PRO A 214 7.86 21.04 5.97
N ALA A 215 8.61 19.97 5.67
CA ALA A 215 9.39 19.84 4.44
C ALA A 215 8.60 19.18 3.28
N LEU A 216 7.35 18.79 3.51
CA LEU A 216 6.47 18.27 2.45
C LEU A 216 6.08 19.39 1.47
N PRO A 217 5.91 19.08 0.17
CA PRO A 217 5.17 19.94 -0.74
C PRO A 217 3.73 20.11 -0.21
N ALA A 218 3.28 21.34 -0.02
CA ALA A 218 1.96 21.65 0.54
C ALA A 218 1.72 21.01 1.94
N PRO A 219 2.49 21.38 2.97
CA PRO A 219 2.39 20.79 4.31
C PRO A 219 0.99 20.98 4.94
N GLU A 220 0.24 22.00 4.51
CA GLU A 220 -1.13 22.26 4.91
C GLU A 220 -2.10 21.14 4.52
N ALA A 221 -1.87 20.47 3.39
CA ALA A 221 -2.67 19.32 2.97
C ALA A 221 -2.52 18.11 3.90
N HIS A 222 -1.43 18.06 4.68
CA HIS A 222 -1.08 16.98 5.59
C HIS A 222 -1.26 17.34 7.08
N THR A 223 -1.96 18.44 7.37
CA THR A 223 -2.13 18.94 8.75
C THR A 223 -2.76 17.90 9.66
N ARG A 224 -3.74 17.13 9.18
CA ARG A 224 -4.40 16.09 10.00
C ARG A 224 -3.44 14.98 10.41
N GLU A 225 -2.66 14.48 9.46
CA GLU A 225 -1.67 13.43 9.70
C GLU A 225 -0.57 13.92 10.63
N TRP A 226 -0.14 15.17 10.47
CA TRP A 226 0.84 15.78 11.35
C TRP A 226 0.32 15.94 12.78
N VAL A 227 -0.89 16.46 12.94
CA VAL A 227 -1.58 16.57 14.25
C VAL A 227 -1.69 15.21 14.92
N GLN A 228 -2.08 14.17 14.18
CA GLN A 228 -2.17 12.82 14.72
C GLN A 228 -0.79 12.31 15.18
N CYS A 229 0.25 12.48 14.37
CA CYS A 229 1.62 12.12 14.73
C CYS A 229 2.10 12.82 16.02
N LEU A 230 1.79 14.11 16.18
CA LEU A 230 2.10 14.86 17.40
C LEU A 230 1.31 14.38 18.62
N ARG A 231 0.06 13.97 18.44
CA ARG A 231 -0.77 13.38 19.51
C ARG A 231 -0.22 12.03 19.96
N ASP A 232 0.16 11.19 19.01
CA ASP A 232 0.78 9.89 19.29
C ASP A 232 2.10 10.09 20.04
N LEU A 233 2.95 11.03 19.59
CA LEU A 233 4.18 11.41 20.29
C LEU A 233 3.91 11.90 21.73
N GLY A 234 2.89 12.74 21.93
CA GLY A 234 2.47 13.19 23.24
C GLY A 234 2.00 12.05 24.16
N ALA A 235 1.31 11.06 23.60
CA ALA A 235 0.89 9.86 24.32
C ALA A 235 2.08 9.01 24.76
N VAL A 236 3.07 8.81 23.88
CA VAL A 236 4.31 8.09 24.19
C VAL A 236 5.12 8.84 25.25
N TYR A 237 5.25 10.17 25.17
CA TYR A 237 5.91 10.97 26.22
C TYR A 237 5.19 10.88 27.56
N LYS A 238 3.85 10.80 27.59
CA LYS A 238 3.08 10.54 28.81
C LYS A 238 3.46 9.21 29.44
N THR A 239 3.55 8.14 28.63
CA THR A 239 3.95 6.81 29.10
C THR A 239 5.36 6.82 29.69
N LEU A 240 6.28 7.60 29.12
CA LEU A 240 7.65 7.80 29.59
C LEU A 240 7.78 8.75 30.80
N GLY A 241 6.68 9.39 31.23
CA GLY A 241 6.72 10.41 32.30
C GLY A 241 7.39 11.73 31.88
N ARG A 242 7.62 11.96 30.60
CA ARG A 242 8.31 13.14 30.03
C ARG A 242 7.33 14.29 29.81
N ARG A 243 6.90 14.90 30.92
CA ARG A 243 5.78 15.86 30.95
C ARG A 243 6.00 17.12 30.09
N ASP A 244 7.21 17.66 30.06
CA ASP A 244 7.48 18.90 29.33
C ASP A 244 7.41 18.67 27.81
N GLU A 245 7.93 17.54 27.35
CA GLU A 245 7.86 17.14 25.94
C GLU A 245 6.42 16.80 25.53
N GLN A 246 5.68 16.12 26.40
CA GLN A 246 4.25 15.86 26.20
C GLN A 246 3.48 17.14 25.95
N VAL A 247 3.67 18.14 26.84
CA VAL A 247 2.98 19.44 26.73
C VAL A 247 3.36 20.17 25.46
N ARG A 248 4.63 20.12 25.05
CA ARG A 248 5.10 20.74 23.80
C ARG A 248 4.44 20.10 22.58
N ALA A 249 4.40 18.78 22.50
CA ALA A 249 3.77 18.06 21.40
C ALA A 249 2.27 18.40 21.28
N PHE A 250 1.51 18.35 22.38
CA PHE A 250 0.09 18.69 22.36
C PHE A 250 -0.18 20.17 22.05
N LYS A 251 0.63 21.09 22.55
CA LYS A 251 0.49 22.52 22.22
C LYS A 251 0.68 22.77 20.72
N LEU A 252 1.65 22.09 20.08
CA LEU A 252 1.86 22.22 18.65
C LEU A 252 0.69 21.63 17.86
N ALA A 253 0.19 20.46 18.26
CA ALA A 253 -0.98 19.85 17.64
C ALA A 253 -2.20 20.77 17.65
N VAL A 254 -2.51 21.36 18.82
CA VAL A 254 -3.65 22.30 18.98
C VAL A 254 -3.46 23.55 18.10
N ARG A 255 -2.25 24.11 18.02
CA ARG A 255 -1.98 25.27 17.15
C ARG A 255 -2.26 24.96 15.69
N LEU A 256 -1.81 23.80 15.20
CA LEU A 256 -2.04 23.38 13.82
C LEU A 256 -3.53 23.18 13.51
N GLU A 257 -4.31 22.63 14.44
CA GLU A 257 -5.76 22.49 14.31
C GLU A 257 -6.48 23.83 14.20
N HIS A 258 -6.07 24.81 15.00
CA HIS A 258 -6.65 26.16 14.92
C HIS A 258 -6.35 26.84 13.59
N VAL A 259 -5.15 26.69 13.05
CA VAL A 259 -4.76 27.24 11.74
C VAL A 259 -5.60 26.61 10.63
N ASP A 260 -5.70 25.27 10.61
CA ASP A 260 -6.50 24.54 9.61
C ASP A 260 -7.99 24.93 9.65
N SER A 261 -8.56 25.04 10.86
CA SER A 261 -9.96 25.44 11.05
C SER A 261 -10.23 26.87 10.56
N SER A 262 -9.30 27.79 10.80
CA SER A 262 -9.40 29.18 10.38
C SER A 262 -9.26 29.34 8.85
N ALA A 263 -8.44 28.51 8.20
CA ALA A 263 -8.28 28.49 6.76
C ALA A 263 -9.57 28.03 6.07
N ARG A 264 -10.18 26.95 6.54
CA ARG A 264 -11.45 26.42 6.00
C ARG A 264 -12.64 27.34 6.16
N GLN A 265 -12.67 28.16 7.23
CA GLN A 265 -13.73 29.16 7.43
C GLN A 265 -13.63 30.35 6.48
N ARG A 266 -12.45 30.60 5.89
CA ARG A 266 -12.24 31.70 4.92
C ARG A 266 -12.55 31.26 3.47
N GLU A 267 -12.62 29.96 3.22
CA GLU A 267 -12.94 29.39 1.90
C GLU A 267 -14.45 29.11 1.70
N GLN A 268 -15.24 29.24 2.78
CA GLN A 268 -16.72 29.17 2.78
C GLN A 268 -17.35 30.55 2.70
#